data_2ad2935a4fb4dc9c3d78be45c7f30f15
#
_entry.id   2ad2935a4fb4dc9c3d78be45c7f30f15
#
_cell.length_a   1.000
_cell.length_b   1.000
_cell.length_c   1.000
_cell.angle_alpha   90.00
_cell.angle_beta   90.00
_cell.angle_gamma   90.00
#
_symmetry.space_group_name_H-M   'P 1'
#
loop_
_entity.id
_entity.type
_entity.pdbx_description
1 polymer ?
#
loop_
_entity_poly.entity_id
_entity_poly.type
_entity_poly.pdbx_seq_one_letter_code
_entity_poly.pdbx_strand_id
1 'polypeptide(L)'
;PIIVSFEVSTNRWFAKGTKVNDFELANTIKLANSENSINGTKRINGETWSTQTREVTIFPQKAGTFTLPEVNIEISVNTEHDGIVEGSIKTQQQNFTVTLPKALANIEHFIVSPMVELNVTSNAITHKDYAIGDAVSIEIEVISQQSPAMMIPPLEHPIINGISIYQKTPKIFDTSNRGQLVGKRIESIT
;
A
#
# COMPACT_ATOMS: atom_id res chain seq x y z
N PRO A 1 -3.69 5.87 2.53
CA PRO A 1 -3.26 5.75 1.14
C PRO A 1 -3.96 6.75 0.23
N ILE A 2 -3.33 7.06 -0.91
CA ILE A 2 -3.89 7.87 -1.99
C ILE A 2 -3.96 6.96 -3.21
N ILE A 3 -5.13 6.88 -3.84
CA ILE A 3 -5.30 6.13 -5.09
C ILE A 3 -5.18 7.13 -6.25
N VAL A 4 -4.23 6.87 -7.12
CA VAL A 4 -4.05 7.61 -8.37
C VAL A 4 -4.60 6.75 -9.50
N SER A 5 -5.62 7.26 -10.19
CA SER A 5 -6.27 6.57 -11.31
C SER A 5 -5.86 7.24 -12.63
N PHE A 6 -5.29 6.45 -13.52
CA PHE A 6 -4.97 6.85 -14.88
C PHE A 6 -6.03 6.29 -15.82
N GLU A 7 -6.95 7.15 -16.28
CA GLU A 7 -7.99 6.76 -17.21
C GLU A 7 -7.65 7.23 -18.61
N VAL A 8 -7.65 6.31 -19.55
CA VAL A 8 -7.55 6.59 -21.00
C VAL A 8 -8.87 6.28 -21.66
N SER A 9 -9.31 7.16 -22.53
CA SER A 9 -10.57 7.02 -23.28
C SER A 9 -10.33 7.13 -24.78
N THR A 10 -11.02 6.31 -25.55
CA THR A 10 -11.01 6.34 -27.02
C THR A 10 -12.40 6.06 -27.58
N ASN A 11 -12.75 6.68 -28.68
CA ASN A 11 -13.95 6.32 -29.48
C ASN A 11 -13.71 5.07 -30.35
N ARG A 12 -12.57 4.43 -30.18
CA ARG A 12 -12.20 3.17 -30.84
C ARG A 12 -12.16 2.04 -29.81
N TRP A 13 -11.71 0.86 -30.22
CA TRP A 13 -11.49 -0.26 -29.33
C TRP A 13 -10.02 -0.35 -28.95
N PHE A 14 -9.73 -0.59 -27.70
CA PHE A 14 -8.39 -0.93 -27.29
C PHE A 14 -8.01 -2.31 -27.86
N ALA A 15 -6.88 -2.38 -28.55
CA ALA A 15 -6.34 -3.64 -29.06
C ALA A 15 -5.59 -4.42 -28.00
N LYS A 16 -4.98 -3.69 -27.03
CA LYS A 16 -4.26 -4.22 -25.88
C LYS A 16 -4.58 -3.39 -24.64
N GLY A 17 -4.21 -3.90 -23.46
CA GLY A 17 -4.26 -3.13 -22.23
C GLY A 17 -3.32 -1.92 -22.29
N THR A 18 -3.76 -0.79 -21.76
CA THR A 18 -2.89 0.38 -21.56
C THR A 18 -1.76 0.04 -20.58
N LYS A 19 -0.59 0.63 -20.79
CA LYS A 19 0.55 0.47 -19.89
C LYS A 19 0.97 1.84 -19.38
N VAL A 20 0.81 2.03 -18.07
CA VAL A 20 1.32 3.21 -17.38
C VAL A 20 2.79 2.97 -17.07
N ASN A 21 3.67 3.83 -17.59
CA ASN A 21 5.08 3.73 -17.32
C ASN A 21 5.37 4.05 -15.85
N ASP A 22 6.41 3.45 -15.32
CA ASP A 22 6.79 3.68 -13.95
C ASP A 22 7.22 5.14 -13.72
N PHE A 23 6.95 5.65 -12.54
CA PHE A 23 7.32 6.99 -12.11
C PHE A 23 7.79 6.96 -10.66
N GLU A 24 8.67 7.85 -10.32
CA GLU A 24 9.14 8.01 -8.95
C GLU A 24 8.46 9.20 -8.27
N LEU A 25 8.15 9.02 -7.00
CA LEU A 25 7.64 10.06 -6.13
C LEU A 25 8.38 9.97 -4.80
N ALA A 26 9.22 10.96 -4.53
CA ALA A 26 10.07 10.98 -3.35
C ALA A 26 9.25 10.89 -2.05
N ASN A 27 9.76 10.17 -1.07
CA ASN A 27 9.12 9.96 0.24
C ASN A 27 7.74 9.31 0.16
N THR A 28 7.57 8.37 -0.74
CA THR A 28 6.36 7.55 -0.85
C THR A 28 6.71 6.08 -1.04
N ILE A 29 5.83 5.21 -0.57
CA ILE A 29 5.77 3.82 -1.01
C ILE A 29 4.67 3.74 -2.05
N LYS A 30 4.95 3.09 -3.16
CA LYS A 30 4.04 2.96 -4.28
C LYS A 30 3.74 1.49 -4.54
N LEU A 31 2.47 1.14 -4.62
CA LEU A 31 2.01 -0.19 -4.96
C LEU A 31 1.08 -0.12 -6.17
N ALA A 32 1.36 -0.92 -7.19
CA ALA A 32 0.42 -1.14 -8.28
C ALA A 32 -0.74 -2.00 -7.78
N ASN A 33 -1.98 -1.55 -7.98
CA ASN A 33 -3.16 -2.28 -7.50
C ASN A 33 -3.44 -3.53 -8.34
N SER A 34 -3.14 -3.49 -9.64
CA SER A 34 -3.31 -4.61 -10.57
C SER A 34 -2.44 -4.41 -11.81
N GLU A 35 -1.95 -5.51 -12.38
CA GLU A 35 -1.32 -5.51 -13.70
C GLU A 35 -2.35 -5.34 -14.83
N ASN A 36 -3.62 -5.62 -14.56
CA ASN A 36 -4.71 -5.51 -15.51
C ASN A 36 -5.39 -4.15 -15.44
N SER A 37 -5.81 -3.62 -16.59
CA SER A 37 -6.66 -2.44 -16.66
C SER A 37 -8.11 -2.77 -16.32
N ILE A 38 -8.79 -1.83 -15.66
CA ILE A 38 -10.23 -1.89 -15.46
C ILE A 38 -10.85 -1.33 -16.75
N ASN A 39 -11.61 -2.16 -17.45
CA ASN A 39 -12.28 -1.77 -18.69
C ASN A 39 -13.67 -1.22 -18.40
N GLY A 40 -14.06 -0.19 -19.11
CA GLY A 40 -15.37 0.44 -19.01
C GLY A 40 -15.78 1.19 -20.28
N THR A 41 -16.89 1.88 -20.19
CA THR A 41 -17.38 2.80 -21.24
C THR A 41 -17.91 4.06 -20.61
N LYS A 42 -17.79 5.18 -21.33
CA LYS A 42 -18.44 6.44 -20.96
C LYS A 42 -19.02 7.14 -22.19
N ARG A 43 -19.98 8.02 -21.97
CA ARG A 43 -20.56 8.84 -23.03
C ARG A 43 -19.90 10.21 -23.07
N ILE A 44 -19.34 10.58 -24.22
CA ILE A 44 -18.77 11.90 -24.48
C ILE A 44 -19.47 12.49 -25.72
N ASN A 45 -20.10 13.64 -25.58
CA ASN A 45 -20.83 14.33 -26.68
C ASN A 45 -21.81 13.43 -27.43
N GLY A 46 -22.51 12.53 -26.73
CA GLY A 46 -23.48 11.61 -27.31
C GLY A 46 -22.90 10.31 -27.90
N GLU A 47 -21.59 10.19 -28.05
CA GLU A 47 -20.90 8.99 -28.52
C GLU A 47 -20.44 8.12 -27.36
N THR A 48 -20.40 6.81 -27.56
CA THR A 48 -19.87 5.85 -26.60
C THR A 48 -18.36 5.71 -26.80
N TRP A 49 -17.61 5.94 -25.72
CA TRP A 49 -16.17 5.82 -25.68
C TRP A 49 -15.78 4.63 -24.80
N SER A 50 -14.82 3.84 -25.24
CA SER A 50 -14.16 2.81 -24.43
C SER A 50 -13.19 3.47 -23.46
N THR A 51 -13.12 2.94 -22.24
CA THR A 51 -12.19 3.42 -21.21
C THR A 51 -11.34 2.29 -20.67
N GLN A 52 -10.10 2.60 -20.35
CA GLN A 52 -9.22 1.73 -19.57
C GLN A 52 -8.61 2.54 -18.43
N THR A 53 -8.76 2.03 -17.20
CA THR A 53 -8.25 2.67 -15.99
C THR A 53 -7.18 1.79 -15.35
N ARG A 54 -6.07 2.41 -14.96
CA ARG A 54 -5.01 1.81 -14.14
C ARG A 54 -4.94 2.57 -12.82
N GLU A 55 -4.79 1.83 -11.74
CA GLU A 55 -4.69 2.41 -10.41
C GLU A 55 -3.36 2.10 -9.75
N VAL A 56 -2.82 3.09 -9.05
CA VAL A 56 -1.62 2.99 -8.24
C VAL A 56 -1.94 3.55 -6.87
N THR A 57 -1.70 2.76 -5.82
CA THR A 57 -1.84 3.24 -4.45
C THR A 57 -0.52 3.81 -3.96
N ILE A 58 -0.56 5.04 -3.46
CA ILE A 58 0.58 5.77 -2.94
C ILE A 58 0.41 5.95 -1.44
N PHE A 59 1.47 5.64 -0.69
CA PHE A 59 1.55 5.83 0.76
C PHE A 59 2.61 6.90 1.06
N PRO A 60 2.22 8.17 1.23
CA PRO A 60 3.14 9.23 1.64
C PRO A 60 3.75 8.93 3.00
N GLN A 61 5.06 9.11 3.13
CA GLN A 61 5.82 8.80 4.35
C GLN A 61 6.05 10.02 5.23
N LYS A 62 5.69 11.21 4.75
CA LYS A 62 5.76 12.47 5.51
C LYS A 62 4.72 13.47 5.05
N ALA A 63 4.47 14.47 5.88
CA ALA A 63 3.68 15.63 5.48
C ALA A 63 4.45 16.54 4.51
N GLY A 64 3.73 17.27 3.67
CA GLY A 64 4.28 18.21 2.71
C GLY A 64 3.54 18.22 1.39
N THR A 65 4.02 19.02 0.45
CA THR A 65 3.50 19.06 -0.91
C THR A 65 4.26 18.07 -1.77
N PHE A 66 3.51 17.26 -2.49
CA PHE A 66 4.01 16.28 -3.45
C PHE A 66 3.62 16.70 -4.86
N THR A 67 4.49 16.41 -5.79
CA THR A 67 4.27 16.67 -7.20
C THR A 67 4.29 15.35 -7.97
N LEU A 68 3.11 14.88 -8.41
CA LEU A 68 3.01 13.76 -9.32
C LEU A 68 3.57 14.21 -10.68
N PRO A 69 4.62 13.55 -11.21
CA PRO A 69 5.24 13.98 -12.46
C PRO A 69 4.33 13.70 -13.67
N GLU A 70 4.73 14.18 -14.83
CA GLU A 70 4.18 13.68 -16.09
C GLU A 70 4.47 12.18 -16.22
N VAL A 71 3.44 11.40 -16.50
CA VAL A 71 3.55 9.95 -16.67
C VAL A 71 3.21 9.60 -18.11
N ASN A 72 4.07 8.83 -18.76
CA ASN A 72 3.83 8.33 -20.10
C ASN A 72 2.96 7.07 -20.05
N ILE A 73 1.92 7.02 -20.87
CA ILE A 73 0.99 5.90 -20.98
C ILE A 73 1.04 5.37 -22.41
N GLU A 74 1.46 4.12 -22.57
CA GLU A 74 1.45 3.42 -23.85
C GLU A 74 0.04 2.90 -24.14
N ILE A 75 -0.43 3.13 -25.34
CA ILE A 75 -1.77 2.75 -25.79
C ILE A 75 -1.69 1.98 -27.11
N SER A 76 -2.65 1.08 -27.31
CA SER A 76 -2.82 0.34 -28.56
C SER A 76 -4.30 0.30 -28.90
N VAL A 77 -4.68 0.86 -30.01
CA VAL A 77 -6.07 0.97 -30.47
C VAL A 77 -6.26 0.31 -31.83
N ASN A 78 -7.43 -0.25 -32.04
CA ASN A 78 -7.80 -0.80 -33.34
C ASN A 78 -8.52 0.28 -34.16
N THR A 79 -8.01 0.61 -35.33
CA THR A 79 -8.58 1.56 -36.23
C THR A 79 -9.22 0.84 -37.43
N GLU A 80 -10.17 1.51 -38.10
CA GLU A 80 -10.92 0.92 -39.22
C GLU A 80 -10.06 0.75 -40.48
N HIS A 81 -9.04 1.59 -40.65
CA HIS A 81 -8.27 1.64 -41.89
C HIS A 81 -6.86 1.10 -41.73
N ASP A 82 -6.21 1.40 -40.61
CA ASP A 82 -4.77 1.09 -40.38
C ASP A 82 -4.55 -0.13 -39.49
N GLY A 83 -5.63 -0.80 -39.05
CA GLY A 83 -5.55 -1.91 -38.14
C GLY A 83 -5.11 -1.47 -36.73
N ILE A 84 -4.17 -2.15 -36.11
CA ILE A 84 -3.69 -1.82 -34.76
C ILE A 84 -2.64 -0.71 -34.87
N VAL A 85 -2.93 0.40 -34.22
CA VAL A 85 -2.02 1.54 -34.07
C VAL A 85 -1.56 1.65 -32.63
N GLU A 86 -0.25 1.74 -32.43
CA GLU A 86 0.38 1.92 -31.13
C GLU A 86 0.90 3.36 -30.99
N GLY A 87 0.81 3.89 -29.79
CA GLY A 87 1.23 5.25 -29.48
C GLY A 87 1.41 5.47 -28.00
N SER A 88 1.74 6.69 -27.63
CA SER A 88 1.84 7.09 -26.23
C SER A 88 1.23 8.47 -26.00
N ILE A 89 0.68 8.65 -24.82
CA ILE A 89 0.17 9.91 -24.30
C ILE A 89 0.85 10.24 -22.98
N LYS A 90 0.91 11.52 -22.64
CA LYS A 90 1.46 11.98 -21.37
C LYS A 90 0.38 12.62 -20.51
N THR A 91 0.43 12.33 -19.22
CA THR A 91 -0.41 13.07 -18.26
C THR A 91 0.18 14.46 -18.00
N GLN A 92 -0.63 15.33 -17.42
CA GLN A 92 -0.13 16.58 -16.87
C GLN A 92 0.38 16.35 -15.44
N GLN A 93 1.37 17.13 -15.04
CA GLN A 93 1.85 17.20 -13.68
C GLN A 93 0.73 17.64 -12.73
N GLN A 94 0.62 16.99 -11.56
CA GLN A 94 -0.38 17.30 -10.54
C GLN A 94 0.27 17.48 -9.18
N ASN A 95 -0.24 18.42 -8.38
CA ASN A 95 0.22 18.64 -7.02
C ASN A 95 -0.86 18.23 -6.02
N PHE A 96 -0.43 17.63 -4.91
CA PHE A 96 -1.29 17.36 -3.77
C PHE A 96 -0.54 17.61 -2.46
N THR A 97 -1.27 17.88 -1.39
CA THR A 97 -0.70 18.15 -0.07
C THR A 97 -1.11 17.07 0.93
N VAL A 98 -0.15 16.59 1.67
CA VAL A 98 -0.34 15.65 2.77
C VAL A 98 -0.14 16.40 4.07
N THR A 99 -1.11 16.32 4.96
CA THR A 99 -1.07 16.95 6.28
C THR A 99 -0.96 15.89 7.38
N LEU A 100 -0.14 16.15 8.39
CA LEU A 100 -0.07 15.35 9.59
C LEU A 100 -1.06 15.92 10.63
N PRO A 101 -1.98 15.10 11.17
CA PRO A 101 -2.82 15.53 12.28
C PRO A 101 -1.99 16.02 13.47
N LYS A 102 -2.40 17.11 14.11
CA LYS A 102 -1.68 17.70 15.26
C LYS A 102 -1.41 16.68 16.38
N ALA A 103 -2.34 15.75 16.59
CA ALA A 103 -2.18 14.68 17.58
C ALA A 103 -1.00 13.74 17.33
N LEU A 104 -0.52 13.65 16.08
CA LEU A 104 0.60 12.79 15.70
C LEU A 104 1.92 13.55 15.58
N ALA A 105 1.94 14.86 15.77
CA ALA A 105 3.13 15.69 15.51
C ALA A 105 4.36 15.32 16.35
N ASN A 106 4.15 14.74 17.55
CA ASN A 106 5.22 14.33 18.48
C ASN A 106 5.32 12.79 18.62
N ILE A 107 4.67 12.03 17.73
CA ILE A 107 4.72 10.57 17.74
C ILE A 107 5.66 10.14 16.61
N GLU A 108 6.76 9.51 16.99
CA GLU A 108 7.81 9.10 16.03
C GLU A 108 7.35 7.93 15.17
N HIS A 109 6.68 6.94 15.78
CA HIS A 109 6.21 5.74 15.11
C HIS A 109 4.70 5.63 15.20
N PHE A 110 4.03 5.66 14.07
CA PHE A 110 2.58 5.46 13.99
C PHE A 110 2.21 4.74 12.68
N ILE A 111 1.05 4.15 12.67
CA ILE A 111 0.44 3.57 11.48
C ILE A 111 -0.91 4.25 11.23
N VAL A 112 -1.21 4.50 9.96
CA VAL A 112 -2.50 5.02 9.52
C VAL A 112 -3.22 3.93 8.74
N SER A 113 -4.27 3.40 9.34
CA SER A 113 -5.06 2.30 8.79
C SER A 113 -6.52 2.44 9.21
N PRO A 114 -7.47 1.99 8.38
CA PRO A 114 -8.88 1.92 8.79
C PRO A 114 -9.11 1.00 10.00
N MET A 115 -8.30 -0.07 10.12
CA MET A 115 -8.38 -1.01 11.22
C MET A 115 -6.99 -1.59 11.52
N VAL A 116 -6.64 -1.59 12.80
CA VAL A 116 -5.45 -2.27 13.32
C VAL A 116 -5.89 -3.25 14.40
N GLU A 117 -5.45 -4.48 14.29
CA GLU A 117 -5.66 -5.53 15.30
C GLU A 117 -4.33 -5.90 15.93
N LEU A 118 -4.34 -6.10 17.24
CA LEU A 118 -3.20 -6.56 18.02
C LEU A 118 -3.57 -7.86 18.72
N ASN A 119 -2.90 -8.95 18.34
CA ASN A 119 -3.06 -10.25 18.95
C ASN A 119 -1.79 -10.60 19.74
N VAL A 120 -1.97 -10.98 21.00
CA VAL A 120 -0.86 -11.39 21.86
C VAL A 120 -1.12 -12.81 22.35
N THR A 121 -0.18 -13.70 22.08
CA THR A 121 -0.18 -15.08 22.59
C THR A 121 1.05 -15.32 23.44
N SER A 122 0.90 -16.10 24.50
CA SER A 122 2.00 -16.42 25.42
C SER A 122 1.87 -17.86 25.91
N ASN A 123 3.04 -18.47 26.17
CA ASN A 123 3.10 -19.75 26.87
C ASN A 123 3.17 -19.59 28.39
N ALA A 124 3.04 -18.37 28.91
CA ALA A 124 2.99 -18.14 30.35
C ALA A 124 1.79 -18.84 31.00
N ILE A 125 2.06 -19.54 32.10
CA ILE A 125 1.03 -20.19 32.91
C ILE A 125 0.61 -19.21 34.01
N THR A 126 -0.66 -18.88 34.07
CA THR A 126 -1.23 -18.02 35.11
C THR A 126 -1.07 -18.69 36.49
N HIS A 127 -0.67 -17.91 37.47
CA HIS A 127 -0.43 -18.37 38.85
C HIS A 127 0.73 -19.39 39.04
N LYS A 128 1.64 -19.49 38.06
CA LYS A 128 2.89 -20.23 38.24
C LYS A 128 3.94 -19.28 38.82
N ASP A 129 4.63 -19.74 39.87
CA ASP A 129 5.87 -19.11 40.36
C ASP A 129 7.02 -19.48 39.39
N TYR A 130 7.64 -18.50 38.77
CA TYR A 130 8.78 -18.67 37.89
C TYR A 130 10.09 -18.60 38.66
N ALA A 131 11.00 -19.53 38.39
CA ALA A 131 12.34 -19.56 38.94
C ALA A 131 13.35 -18.87 38.01
N ILE A 132 14.53 -18.55 38.57
CA ILE A 132 15.64 -18.03 37.74
C ILE A 132 16.02 -19.10 36.71
N GLY A 133 16.06 -18.70 35.44
CA GLY A 133 16.32 -19.60 34.31
C GLY A 133 15.08 -20.11 33.60
N ASP A 134 13.88 -19.91 34.14
CA ASP A 134 12.64 -20.17 33.42
C ASP A 134 12.48 -19.18 32.28
N ALA A 135 11.88 -19.61 31.16
CA ALA A 135 11.63 -18.78 29.98
C ALA A 135 10.14 -18.72 29.68
N VAL A 136 9.69 -17.54 29.29
CA VAL A 136 8.35 -17.26 28.77
C VAL A 136 8.46 -16.74 27.34
N SER A 137 7.77 -17.37 26.41
CA SER A 137 7.70 -16.89 25.03
C SER A 137 6.39 -16.15 24.79
N ILE A 138 6.50 -15.01 24.13
CA ILE A 138 5.37 -14.16 23.75
C ILE A 138 5.45 -13.95 22.23
N GLU A 139 4.34 -14.11 21.55
CA GLU A 139 4.18 -13.75 20.14
C GLU A 139 3.15 -12.61 20.05
N ILE A 140 3.53 -11.56 19.36
CA ILE A 140 2.72 -10.37 19.14
C ILE A 140 2.50 -10.22 17.63
N GLU A 141 1.25 -10.32 17.20
CA GLU A 141 0.84 -10.12 15.81
C GLU A 141 0.12 -8.79 15.69
N VAL A 142 0.61 -7.94 14.79
CA VAL A 142 -0.05 -6.70 14.37
C VAL A 142 -0.58 -6.90 12.95
N ILE A 143 -1.87 -6.68 12.77
CA ILE A 143 -2.57 -6.77 11.50
C ILE A 143 -3.07 -5.38 11.14
N SER A 144 -2.75 -4.90 9.94
CA SER A 144 -3.17 -3.58 9.46
C SER A 144 -3.89 -3.69 8.13
N GLN A 145 -5.10 -3.18 8.05
CA GLN A 145 -5.87 -3.17 6.81
C GLN A 145 -5.48 -1.98 5.91
N GLN A 146 -5.46 -2.20 4.60
CA GLN A 146 -5.13 -1.21 3.58
C GLN A 146 -3.78 -0.51 3.80
N SER A 147 -2.85 -1.21 4.45
CA SER A 147 -1.50 -0.73 4.71
C SER A 147 -0.51 -1.88 4.53
N PRO A 148 0.59 -1.68 3.79
CA PRO A 148 1.59 -2.73 3.63
C PRO A 148 2.30 -3.02 4.95
N ALA A 149 2.67 -4.28 5.16
CA ALA A 149 3.29 -4.76 6.38
C ALA A 149 4.60 -4.03 6.74
N MET A 150 5.33 -3.58 5.73
CA MET A 150 6.57 -2.81 5.90
C MET A 150 6.36 -1.45 6.58
N MET A 151 5.12 -0.93 6.60
CA MET A 151 4.75 0.30 7.29
C MET A 151 4.37 0.09 8.75
N ILE A 152 4.22 -1.16 9.20
CA ILE A 152 3.97 -1.45 10.61
C ILE A 152 5.28 -1.25 11.37
N PRO A 153 5.34 -0.28 12.30
CA PRO A 153 6.58 0.00 13.03
C PRO A 153 7.00 -1.19 13.90
N PRO A 154 8.29 -1.33 14.21
CA PRO A 154 8.74 -2.29 15.20
C PRO A 154 8.12 -1.99 16.56
N LEU A 155 7.86 -3.05 17.33
CA LEU A 155 7.35 -2.91 18.68
C LEU A 155 8.51 -2.60 19.63
N GLU A 156 8.31 -1.63 20.50
CA GLU A 156 9.24 -1.33 21.57
C GLU A 156 9.00 -2.28 22.75
N HIS A 157 10.08 -2.83 23.30
CA HIS A 157 10.01 -3.71 24.45
C HIS A 157 10.55 -3.01 25.68
N PRO A 158 9.82 -3.04 26.80
CA PRO A 158 10.27 -2.41 28.04
C PRO A 158 11.52 -3.11 28.58
N ILE A 159 12.42 -2.35 29.17
CA ILE A 159 13.53 -2.90 29.96
C ILE A 159 12.99 -3.24 31.34
N ILE A 160 13.05 -4.51 31.70
CA ILE A 160 12.58 -5.02 32.99
C ILE A 160 13.79 -5.53 33.79
N ASN A 161 14.02 -4.99 34.97
CA ASN A 161 15.14 -5.41 35.83
C ASN A 161 15.03 -6.91 36.20
N GLY A 162 16.11 -7.64 35.98
CA GLY A 162 16.17 -9.06 36.28
C GLY A 162 15.60 -9.98 35.20
N ILE A 163 15.14 -9.42 34.06
CA ILE A 163 14.65 -10.17 32.91
C ILE A 163 15.51 -9.85 31.70
N SER A 164 15.96 -10.87 30.98
CA SER A 164 16.62 -10.75 29.70
C SER A 164 15.63 -11.04 28.61
N ILE A 165 15.51 -10.16 27.63
CA ILE A 165 14.59 -10.30 26.48
C ILE A 165 15.39 -10.67 25.24
N TYR A 166 15.05 -11.80 24.62
CA TYR A 166 15.63 -12.28 23.38
C TYR A 166 14.59 -12.15 22.26
N GLN A 167 14.88 -11.30 21.27
CA GLN A 167 14.01 -11.10 20.12
C GLN A 167 14.40 -12.03 18.98
N LYS A 168 13.41 -12.62 18.31
CA LYS A 168 13.59 -13.30 17.03
C LYS A 168 13.40 -12.29 15.89
N THR A 169 13.95 -12.60 14.71
CA THR A 169 13.73 -11.81 13.52
C THR A 169 12.21 -11.71 13.23
N PRO A 170 11.64 -10.51 13.13
CA PRO A 170 10.22 -10.33 12.83
C PRO A 170 9.83 -10.95 11.49
N LYS A 171 8.63 -11.53 11.43
CA LYS A 171 8.01 -11.94 10.19
C LYS A 171 7.13 -10.79 9.68
N ILE A 172 7.40 -10.33 8.46
CA ILE A 172 6.69 -9.20 7.84
C ILE A 172 6.23 -9.66 6.47
N PHE A 173 4.92 -9.64 6.22
CA PHE A 173 4.36 -10.08 4.95
C PHE A 173 2.98 -9.48 4.69
N ASP A 174 2.67 -9.28 3.42
CA ASP A 174 1.38 -8.82 2.95
C ASP A 174 0.49 -10.00 2.57
N THR A 175 -0.79 -9.86 2.85
CA THR A 175 -1.85 -10.77 2.42
C THR A 175 -2.96 -9.99 1.76
N SER A 176 -3.90 -10.67 1.13
CA SER A 176 -5.10 -10.05 0.57
C SER A 176 -6.34 -10.65 1.20
N ASN A 177 -7.24 -9.80 1.66
CA ASN A 177 -8.57 -10.20 2.11
C ASN A 177 -9.63 -9.54 1.21
N ARG A 178 -10.33 -10.35 0.41
CA ARG A 178 -11.34 -9.88 -0.57
C ARG A 178 -10.81 -8.78 -1.49
N GLY A 179 -9.56 -8.92 -1.95
CA GLY A 179 -8.90 -7.95 -2.81
C GLY A 179 -8.32 -6.72 -2.09
N GLN A 180 -8.50 -6.60 -0.78
CA GLN A 180 -7.89 -5.53 0.01
C GLN A 180 -6.55 -5.97 0.60
N LEU A 181 -5.57 -5.10 0.52
CA LEU A 181 -4.26 -5.30 1.12
C LEU A 181 -4.37 -5.40 2.64
N VAL A 182 -3.70 -6.40 3.22
CA VAL A 182 -3.60 -6.58 4.67
C VAL A 182 -2.13 -6.84 5.00
N GLY A 183 -1.51 -5.89 5.68
CA GLY A 183 -0.16 -6.04 6.20
C GLY A 183 -0.15 -6.75 7.54
N LYS A 184 0.82 -7.65 7.73
CA LYS A 184 1.03 -8.40 8.98
C LYS A 184 2.48 -8.31 9.43
N ARG A 185 2.65 -8.03 10.72
CA ARG A 185 3.94 -8.09 11.41
C ARG A 185 3.81 -8.98 12.63
N ILE A 186 4.67 -9.99 12.74
CA ILE A 186 4.72 -10.91 13.87
C ILE A 186 6.08 -10.77 14.53
N GLU A 187 6.08 -10.44 15.80
CA GLU A 187 7.27 -10.39 16.64
C GLU A 187 7.20 -11.47 17.71
N SER A 188 8.30 -12.17 17.91
CA SER A 188 8.42 -13.23 18.93
C SER A 188 9.57 -12.88 19.86
N ILE A 189 9.30 -12.90 21.14
CA ILE A 189 10.26 -12.67 22.22
C ILE A 189 10.25 -13.84 23.21
N THR A 190 11.38 -14.08 23.81
CA THR A 190 11.54 -15.06 24.89
C THR A 190 12.38 -14.47 26.01
#